data_1d523568ac876d7447b8a874a3decbe8
#
_entry.id   1d523568ac876d7447b8a874a3decbe8
#
_cell.length_a   1.000
_cell.length_b   1.000
_cell.length_c   1.000
_cell.angle_alpha   90.00
_cell.angle_beta   90.00
_cell.angle_gamma   90.00
#
_symmetry.space_group_name_H-M   'P 1'
#
loop_
_entity.id
_entity.type
_entity.pdbx_description
1 polymer ?
#
loop_
_entity_poly.entity_id
_entity_poly.type
_entity_poly.pdbx_seq_one_letter_code
_entity_poly.pdbx_strand_id
1 'polypeptide(L)'
;VLCAILDANSDKEIAGVHEALRMRGILMRTAMISTYDVVEGPLTHMLQMPRRLANQIALHDSNPDTLLSGTCEPVPPTNLSLSDFSHITTQTELARHWIKGATTGDKGQVGAHLLVYGAPGLGKTEWVRVLLQSEGIPAQELAVLDDEGDVLSGDDRIKNLKLGMHLLRGNQGGVMVFDEADDAFDGG
;
A
#
# COMPACT_ATOMS: atom_id res chain seq x y z
N VAL A 1 -16.71 -6.23 24.62
CA VAL A 1 -17.55 -6.22 23.40
C VAL A 1 -16.79 -6.84 22.23
N LEU A 2 -15.67 -6.31 21.79
CA LEU A 2 -14.90 -6.83 20.63
C LEU A 2 -14.45 -8.29 20.83
N CYS A 3 -13.96 -8.66 22.01
CA CYS A 3 -13.58 -10.04 22.33
C CYS A 3 -14.78 -10.98 22.24
N ALA A 4 -15.97 -10.52 22.63
CA ALA A 4 -17.20 -11.33 22.51
C ALA A 4 -17.67 -11.48 21.05
N ILE A 5 -17.49 -10.43 20.22
CA ILE A 5 -17.81 -10.49 18.79
C ILE A 5 -16.85 -11.46 18.06
N LEU A 6 -15.58 -11.50 18.47
CA LEU A 6 -14.56 -12.37 17.88
C LEU A 6 -14.52 -13.76 18.53
N ASP A 7 -15.48 -14.06 19.42
CA ASP A 7 -15.56 -15.32 20.16
C ASP A 7 -14.26 -15.68 20.93
N ALA A 8 -13.54 -14.65 21.35
CA ALA A 8 -12.30 -14.79 22.13
C ALA A 8 -12.66 -15.09 23.59
N ASN A 9 -12.61 -16.37 23.95
CA ASN A 9 -13.11 -16.89 25.25
C ASN A 9 -11.97 -17.27 26.20
N SER A 10 -10.73 -17.39 25.72
CA SER A 10 -9.58 -17.65 26.57
C SER A 10 -8.79 -16.38 26.84
N ASP A 11 -8.10 -16.31 28.00
CA ASP A 11 -7.23 -15.18 28.35
C ASP A 11 -6.17 -14.90 27.29
N LYS A 12 -5.69 -15.95 26.60
CA LYS A 12 -4.71 -15.83 25.51
C LYS A 12 -5.30 -15.17 24.27
N GLU A 13 -6.52 -15.53 23.89
CA GLU A 13 -7.22 -14.93 22.75
C GLU A 13 -7.60 -13.49 23.03
N ILE A 14 -8.08 -13.19 24.24
CA ILE A 14 -8.38 -11.85 24.71
C ILE A 14 -7.11 -10.98 24.68
N ALA A 15 -5.99 -11.49 25.19
CA ALA A 15 -4.71 -10.80 25.13
C ALA A 15 -4.24 -10.56 23.68
N GLY A 16 -4.46 -11.53 22.79
CA GLY A 16 -4.16 -11.40 21.36
C GLY A 16 -4.96 -10.29 20.67
N VAL A 17 -6.27 -10.19 20.97
CA VAL A 17 -7.13 -9.09 20.46
C VAL A 17 -6.65 -7.74 20.96
N HIS A 18 -6.34 -7.63 22.25
CA HIS A 18 -5.83 -6.40 22.83
C HIS A 18 -4.49 -5.98 22.22
N GLU A 19 -3.58 -6.93 22.01
CA GLU A 19 -2.28 -6.63 21.38
C GLU A 19 -2.43 -6.17 19.93
N ALA A 20 -3.31 -6.81 19.16
CA ALA A 20 -3.56 -6.45 17.76
C ALA A 20 -4.15 -5.03 17.61
N LEU A 21 -4.95 -4.59 18.60
CA LEU A 21 -5.62 -3.27 18.63
C LEU A 21 -4.77 -2.17 19.28
N ARG A 22 -3.59 -2.47 19.84
CA ARG A 22 -2.71 -1.40 20.33
C ARG A 22 -2.27 -0.48 19.20
N MET A 23 -1.94 0.77 19.53
CA MET A 23 -1.42 1.76 18.57
C MET A 23 -0.25 1.23 17.71
N ARG A 24 0.57 0.34 18.27
CA ARG A 24 1.66 -0.36 17.55
C ARG A 24 1.30 -1.79 17.16
N GLY A 25 0.06 -2.22 17.39
CA GLY A 25 -0.45 -3.53 17.00
C GLY A 25 -0.55 -3.65 15.48
N ILE A 26 -0.64 -4.89 14.99
CA ILE A 26 -0.60 -5.15 13.55
C ILE A 26 -1.75 -4.45 12.81
N LEU A 27 -2.97 -4.48 13.34
CA LEU A 27 -4.15 -3.91 12.69
C LEU A 27 -4.05 -2.39 12.51
N MET A 28 -3.52 -1.69 13.52
CA MET A 28 -3.33 -0.24 13.49
C MET A 28 -2.14 0.14 12.60
N ARG A 29 -1.03 -0.57 12.73
CA ARG A 29 0.20 -0.30 11.97
C ARG A 29 0.02 -0.52 10.48
N THR A 30 -0.82 -1.46 10.08
CA THR A 30 -1.12 -1.78 8.68
C THR A 30 -2.28 -0.97 8.10
N ALA A 31 -2.88 -0.08 8.89
CA ALA A 31 -4.09 0.66 8.56
C ALA A 31 -5.29 -0.22 8.18
N MET A 32 -5.29 -1.50 8.56
CA MET A 32 -6.49 -2.35 8.47
C MET A 32 -7.62 -1.81 9.34
N ILE A 33 -7.26 -1.22 10.48
CA ILE A 33 -8.17 -0.48 11.35
C ILE A 33 -7.52 0.86 11.66
N SER A 34 -8.31 1.92 11.68
CA SER A 34 -7.93 3.25 12.15
C SER A 34 -8.83 3.70 13.29
N THR A 35 -8.30 4.58 14.16
CA THR A 35 -9.09 5.24 15.20
C THR A 35 -9.32 6.68 14.81
N TYR A 36 -10.53 7.18 15.05
CA TYR A 36 -10.79 8.61 15.04
C TYR A 36 -10.74 9.13 16.49
N ASP A 37 -10.24 10.35 16.64
CA ASP A 37 -10.24 11.08 17.94
C ASP A 37 -11.65 11.52 18.31
N VAL A 38 -12.57 10.57 18.42
CA VAL A 38 -13.90 10.82 18.98
C VAL A 38 -13.79 10.59 20.47
N VAL A 39 -13.76 11.67 21.23
CA VAL A 39 -13.60 11.65 22.70
C VAL A 39 -14.81 11.00 23.40
N GLU A 40 -15.97 10.98 22.74
CA GLU A 40 -17.20 10.37 23.28
C GLU A 40 -18.00 9.71 22.15
N GLY A 41 -18.32 8.42 22.29
CA GLY A 41 -19.16 7.70 21.36
C GLY A 41 -19.04 6.17 21.46
N PRO A 42 -19.92 5.44 20.79
CA PRO A 42 -19.84 3.99 20.73
C PRO A 42 -18.57 3.54 19.98
N LEU A 43 -18.02 2.38 20.34
CA LEU A 43 -16.80 1.81 19.73
C LEU A 43 -16.85 1.73 18.20
N THR A 44 -18.04 1.61 17.63
CA THR A 44 -18.27 1.61 16.18
C THR A 44 -17.87 2.93 15.50
N HIS A 45 -17.84 4.03 16.25
CA HIS A 45 -17.38 5.32 15.75
C HIS A 45 -15.88 5.54 16.00
N MET A 46 -15.29 4.76 16.91
CA MET A 46 -13.88 4.88 17.28
C MET A 46 -12.97 4.02 16.42
N LEU A 47 -13.48 2.89 15.90
CA LEU A 47 -12.73 1.96 15.08
C LEU A 47 -13.33 1.94 13.68
N GLN A 48 -12.54 2.30 12.69
CA GLN A 48 -12.94 2.24 11.29
C GLN A 48 -12.02 1.31 10.51
N MET A 49 -12.63 0.54 9.65
CA MET A 49 -11.98 -0.29 8.65
C MET A 49 -12.28 0.30 7.27
N PRO A 50 -11.34 0.34 6.33
CA PRO A 50 -11.64 0.71 4.96
C PRO A 50 -12.85 -0.08 4.45
N ARG A 51 -13.87 0.62 3.92
CA ARG A 51 -15.16 0.01 3.53
C ARG A 51 -14.97 -1.18 2.57
N ARG A 52 -14.03 -1.06 1.63
CA ARG A 52 -13.71 -2.13 0.68
C ARG A 52 -13.17 -3.37 1.39
N LEU A 53 -12.21 -3.19 2.29
CA LEU A 53 -11.66 -4.30 3.07
C LEU A 53 -12.75 -4.99 3.91
N ALA A 54 -13.64 -4.21 4.52
CA ALA A 54 -14.76 -4.75 5.26
C ALA A 54 -15.72 -5.57 4.37
N ASN A 55 -16.02 -5.09 3.17
CA ASN A 55 -16.87 -5.79 2.22
C ASN A 55 -16.21 -7.09 1.73
N GLN A 56 -14.92 -7.09 1.41
CA GLN A 56 -14.20 -8.28 0.99
C GLN A 56 -14.15 -9.34 2.09
N ILE A 57 -13.88 -8.92 3.32
CA ILE A 57 -13.91 -9.83 4.48
C ILE A 57 -15.31 -10.39 4.67
N ALA A 58 -16.36 -9.58 4.54
CA ALA A 58 -17.75 -10.04 4.65
C ALA A 58 -18.14 -11.05 3.57
N LEU A 59 -17.56 -10.95 2.38
CA LEU A 59 -17.76 -11.89 1.28
C LEU A 59 -16.89 -13.15 1.40
N HIS A 60 -16.12 -13.29 2.49
CA HIS A 60 -15.18 -14.39 2.71
C HIS A 60 -14.14 -14.54 1.57
N ASP A 61 -13.84 -13.46 0.90
CA ASP A 61 -12.81 -13.44 -0.13
C ASP A 61 -11.45 -13.19 0.54
N SER A 62 -10.61 -14.20 0.49
CA SER A 62 -9.23 -14.14 1.03
C SER A 62 -8.17 -14.03 -0.07
N ASN A 63 -8.59 -13.78 -1.32
CA ASN A 63 -7.63 -13.56 -2.40
C ASN A 63 -6.93 -12.21 -2.20
N PRO A 64 -5.60 -12.18 -2.05
CA PRO A 64 -4.85 -10.93 -1.88
C PRO A 64 -5.08 -9.91 -2.99
N ASP A 65 -5.24 -10.36 -4.24
CA ASP A 65 -5.46 -9.45 -5.39
C ASP A 65 -6.81 -8.73 -5.26
N THR A 66 -7.83 -9.43 -4.79
CA THR A 66 -9.15 -8.84 -4.55
C THR A 66 -9.11 -7.88 -3.35
N LEU A 67 -8.34 -8.22 -2.30
CA LEU A 67 -8.16 -7.35 -1.13
C LEU A 67 -7.38 -6.07 -1.46
N LEU A 68 -6.53 -6.10 -2.49
CA LEU A 68 -5.80 -4.93 -2.99
C LEU A 68 -6.67 -4.01 -3.84
N SER A 69 -7.72 -4.55 -4.49
CA SER A 69 -8.59 -3.78 -5.38
C SER A 69 -9.10 -2.51 -4.70
N GLY A 70 -8.87 -1.38 -5.36
CA GLY A 70 -9.21 -0.04 -4.92
C GLY A 70 -8.35 0.55 -3.79
N THR A 71 -7.43 -0.23 -3.23
CA THR A 71 -6.30 0.31 -2.47
C THR A 71 -5.15 0.62 -3.43
N CYS A 72 -4.93 -0.28 -4.37
CA CYS A 72 -3.98 -0.12 -5.46
C CYS A 72 -4.44 -0.94 -6.68
N GLU A 73 -3.94 -0.55 -7.85
CA GLU A 73 -4.25 -1.17 -9.13
C GLU A 73 -2.95 -1.65 -9.78
N PRO A 74 -3.00 -2.69 -10.63
CA PRO A 74 -1.83 -3.08 -11.41
C PRO A 74 -1.28 -1.90 -12.20
N VAL A 75 0.03 -1.69 -12.16
CA VAL A 75 0.68 -0.65 -12.97
C VAL A 75 0.31 -0.86 -14.44
N PRO A 76 -0.26 0.16 -15.11
CA PRO A 76 -0.67 0.02 -16.49
C PRO A 76 0.53 -0.21 -17.42
N PRO A 77 0.37 -1.01 -18.48
CA PRO A 77 1.43 -1.21 -19.46
C PRO A 77 1.74 0.09 -20.20
N THR A 78 2.98 0.26 -20.61
CA THR A 78 3.43 1.39 -21.43
C THR A 78 3.93 0.92 -22.80
N ASN A 79 3.79 1.78 -23.80
CA ASN A 79 4.33 1.58 -25.13
C ASN A 79 5.76 2.13 -25.30
N LEU A 80 6.30 2.79 -24.27
CA LEU A 80 7.65 3.31 -24.26
C LEU A 80 8.66 2.20 -23.92
N SER A 81 9.92 2.47 -24.22
CA SER A 81 11.05 1.58 -23.96
C SER A 81 12.17 2.30 -23.23
N LEU A 82 13.14 1.59 -22.67
CA LEU A 82 14.29 2.21 -22.02
C LEU A 82 15.12 3.09 -22.97
N SER A 83 15.04 2.87 -24.29
CA SER A 83 15.74 3.72 -25.27
C SER A 83 15.18 5.13 -25.34
N ASP A 84 13.90 5.34 -24.99
CA ASP A 84 13.28 6.66 -24.94
C ASP A 84 13.82 7.50 -23.76
N PHE A 85 14.46 6.83 -22.79
CA PHE A 85 15.11 7.43 -21.62
C PHE A 85 16.63 7.37 -21.66
N SER A 86 17.22 7.34 -22.87
CA SER A 86 18.68 7.23 -23.08
C SER A 86 19.49 8.34 -22.39
N HIS A 87 18.89 9.50 -22.13
CA HIS A 87 19.50 10.63 -21.45
C HIS A 87 19.75 10.40 -19.94
N ILE A 88 19.12 9.37 -19.33
CA ILE A 88 19.29 8.98 -17.92
C ILE A 88 19.73 7.53 -17.76
N THR A 89 20.50 7.00 -18.70
CA THR A 89 20.93 5.58 -18.72
C THR A 89 21.63 5.17 -17.42
N THR A 90 22.51 6.02 -16.89
CA THR A 90 23.24 5.71 -15.64
C THR A 90 22.29 5.57 -14.45
N GLN A 91 21.32 6.46 -14.33
CA GLN A 91 20.29 6.40 -13.27
C GLN A 91 19.39 5.16 -13.45
N THR A 92 19.07 4.84 -14.69
CA THR A 92 18.28 3.67 -15.04
C THR A 92 18.99 2.37 -14.62
N GLU A 93 20.27 2.22 -14.93
CA GLU A 93 21.06 1.06 -14.53
C GLU A 93 21.19 0.93 -13.01
N LEU A 94 21.40 2.05 -12.33
CA LEU A 94 21.43 2.08 -10.86
C LEU A 94 20.10 1.62 -10.26
N ALA A 95 18.98 2.16 -10.76
CA ALA A 95 17.64 1.79 -10.30
C ALA A 95 17.33 0.32 -10.56
N ARG A 96 17.70 -0.20 -11.74
CA ARG A 96 17.57 -1.64 -12.08
C ARG A 96 18.26 -2.54 -11.07
N HIS A 97 19.52 -2.27 -10.78
CA HIS A 97 20.29 -3.07 -9.82
C HIS A 97 19.66 -3.02 -8.44
N TRP A 98 19.21 -1.83 -8.02
CA TRP A 98 18.64 -1.63 -6.71
C TRP A 98 17.28 -2.34 -6.56
N ILE A 99 16.37 -2.21 -7.53
CA ILE A 99 15.07 -2.88 -7.53
C ILE A 99 15.25 -4.40 -7.56
N LYS A 100 16.14 -4.93 -8.42
CA LYS A 100 16.45 -6.35 -8.45
C LYS A 100 16.96 -6.87 -7.10
N GLY A 101 17.91 -6.17 -6.50
CA GLY A 101 18.42 -6.54 -5.18
C GLY A 101 17.31 -6.54 -4.11
N ALA A 102 16.41 -5.58 -4.17
CA ALA A 102 15.30 -5.48 -3.22
C ALA A 102 14.22 -6.55 -3.42
N THR A 103 13.95 -6.97 -4.66
CA THR A 103 12.90 -7.96 -4.98
C THR A 103 13.39 -9.41 -4.91
N THR A 104 14.68 -9.66 -5.11
CA THR A 104 15.28 -11.01 -5.07
C THR A 104 15.95 -11.35 -3.73
N GLY A 105 16.07 -10.39 -2.83
CA GLY A 105 16.73 -10.56 -1.54
C GLY A 105 15.99 -11.49 -0.57
N ASP A 106 16.71 -11.93 0.46
CA ASP A 106 16.17 -12.83 1.49
C ASP A 106 14.92 -12.26 2.16
N LYS A 107 13.92 -13.10 2.43
CA LYS A 107 12.59 -12.75 2.98
C LYS A 107 12.59 -11.99 4.32
N GLY A 108 13.75 -11.61 4.83
CA GLY A 108 13.94 -10.83 6.05
C GLY A 108 14.37 -9.38 5.82
N GLN A 109 14.61 -8.95 4.58
CA GLN A 109 15.01 -7.57 4.35
C GLN A 109 13.84 -6.60 4.55
N VAL A 110 14.12 -5.53 5.28
CA VAL A 110 13.24 -4.37 5.41
C VAL A 110 13.02 -3.79 4.02
N GLY A 111 11.78 -3.42 3.69
CA GLY A 111 11.44 -2.88 2.37
C GLY A 111 12.39 -1.77 1.92
N ALA A 112 12.71 -1.77 0.64
CA ALA A 112 13.58 -0.80 0.03
C ALA A 112 12.73 0.33 -0.60
N HIS A 113 13.19 1.58 -0.51
CA HIS A 113 12.48 2.73 -1.05
C HIS A 113 13.36 3.42 -2.10
N LEU A 114 12.77 3.73 -3.25
CA LEU A 114 13.37 4.52 -4.31
C LEU A 114 12.55 5.80 -4.49
N LEU A 115 13.18 6.95 -4.27
CA LEU A 115 12.56 8.25 -4.53
C LEU A 115 12.97 8.74 -5.93
N VAL A 116 11.97 8.95 -6.79
CA VAL A 116 12.14 9.56 -8.12
C VAL A 116 11.61 10.98 -8.07
N TYR A 117 12.45 11.95 -8.29
CA TYR A 117 12.09 13.37 -8.22
C TYR A 117 12.57 14.15 -9.44
N GLY A 118 11.94 15.28 -9.72
CA GLY A 118 12.25 16.17 -10.84
C GLY A 118 11.05 17.02 -11.24
N ALA A 119 11.24 17.96 -12.15
CA ALA A 119 10.19 18.87 -12.60
C ALA A 119 8.96 18.10 -13.17
N PRO A 120 7.76 18.68 -13.10
CA PRO A 120 6.58 18.14 -13.76
C PRO A 120 6.81 17.94 -15.26
N GLY A 121 6.18 16.92 -15.85
CA GLY A 121 6.25 16.66 -17.29
C GLY A 121 7.53 15.99 -17.79
N LEU A 122 8.50 15.64 -16.94
CA LEU A 122 9.73 14.96 -17.34
C LEU A 122 9.58 13.45 -17.59
N GLY A 123 8.36 12.90 -17.51
CA GLY A 123 8.11 11.48 -17.76
C GLY A 123 8.52 10.55 -16.61
N LYS A 124 8.59 11.03 -15.37
CA LYS A 124 8.94 10.21 -14.19
C LYS A 124 8.09 8.96 -14.07
N THR A 125 6.78 9.11 -14.12
CA THR A 125 5.80 8.03 -14.03
C THR A 125 6.02 7.00 -15.15
N GLU A 126 6.14 7.45 -16.39
CA GLU A 126 6.39 6.56 -17.54
C GLU A 126 7.74 5.86 -17.44
N TRP A 127 8.78 6.54 -16.97
CA TRP A 127 10.08 5.92 -16.75
C TRP A 127 10.01 4.78 -15.74
N VAL A 128 9.29 4.96 -14.62
CA VAL A 128 9.07 3.91 -13.62
C VAL A 128 8.33 2.73 -14.23
N ARG A 129 7.27 2.97 -15.01
CA ARG A 129 6.49 1.92 -15.70
C ARG A 129 7.35 1.13 -16.67
N VAL A 130 8.12 1.81 -17.51
CA VAL A 130 9.06 1.18 -18.47
C VAL A 130 10.10 0.34 -17.73
N LEU A 131 10.66 0.86 -16.66
CA LEU A 131 11.68 0.17 -15.87
C LEU A 131 11.11 -1.14 -15.29
N LEU A 132 9.96 -1.09 -14.63
CA LEU A 132 9.30 -2.26 -14.05
C LEU A 132 8.89 -3.28 -15.11
N GLN A 133 8.30 -2.82 -16.23
CA GLN A 133 7.92 -3.67 -17.35
C GLN A 133 9.11 -4.35 -17.99
N SER A 134 10.23 -3.64 -18.21
CA SER A 134 11.45 -4.20 -18.82
C SER A 134 12.11 -5.27 -17.96
N GLU A 135 11.92 -5.21 -16.65
CA GLU A 135 12.45 -6.19 -15.71
C GLU A 135 11.47 -7.32 -15.38
N GLY A 136 10.24 -7.25 -15.90
CA GLY A 136 9.19 -8.23 -15.61
C GLY A 136 8.78 -8.26 -14.13
N ILE A 137 8.90 -7.13 -13.44
CA ILE A 137 8.61 -7.03 -12.00
C ILE A 137 7.13 -6.69 -11.81
N PRO A 138 6.36 -7.53 -11.10
CA PRO A 138 4.98 -7.21 -10.76
C PRO A 138 4.92 -5.96 -9.90
N ALA A 139 4.08 -5.02 -10.29
CA ALA A 139 3.95 -3.75 -9.57
C ALA A 139 2.50 -3.30 -9.47
N GLN A 140 2.19 -2.67 -8.35
CA GLN A 140 0.90 -2.06 -8.07
C GLN A 140 1.10 -0.54 -7.92
N GLU A 141 0.19 0.23 -8.46
CA GLU A 141 0.14 1.69 -8.31
C GLU A 141 -0.93 2.05 -7.29
N LEU A 142 -0.60 2.94 -6.35
CA LEU A 142 -1.52 3.35 -5.30
C LEU A 142 -2.70 4.11 -5.90
N ALA A 143 -3.92 3.76 -5.49
CA ALA A 143 -5.11 4.44 -5.94
C ALA A 143 -5.10 5.93 -5.55
N VAL A 144 -5.51 6.79 -6.49
CA VAL A 144 -5.66 8.24 -6.30
C VAL A 144 -7.12 8.61 -6.03
N LEU A 145 -8.05 7.79 -6.53
CA LEU A 145 -9.49 7.99 -6.40
C LEU A 145 -10.10 6.94 -5.48
N ASP A 146 -11.18 7.31 -4.83
CA ASP A 146 -12.02 6.38 -4.07
C ASP A 146 -13.03 5.65 -4.98
N ASP A 147 -13.99 4.91 -4.36
CA ASP A 147 -15.04 4.17 -5.06
C ASP A 147 -16.06 5.05 -5.77
N GLU A 148 -16.24 6.25 -5.29
CA GLU A 148 -17.17 7.24 -5.83
C GLU A 148 -16.52 8.09 -6.93
N GLY A 149 -15.20 7.96 -7.11
CA GLY A 149 -14.41 8.71 -8.10
C GLY A 149 -13.90 10.05 -7.58
N ASP A 150 -14.00 10.27 -6.28
CA ASP A 150 -13.44 11.45 -5.62
C ASP A 150 -11.96 11.25 -5.28
N VAL A 151 -11.20 12.36 -5.28
CA VAL A 151 -9.76 12.33 -4.97
C VAL A 151 -9.56 11.99 -3.49
N LEU A 152 -8.77 10.96 -3.23
CA LEU A 152 -8.40 10.56 -1.88
C LEU A 152 -7.57 11.65 -1.18
N SER A 153 -7.86 11.87 0.11
CA SER A 153 -7.02 12.73 0.94
C SER A 153 -5.60 12.17 1.09
N GLY A 154 -4.62 13.03 1.38
CA GLY A 154 -3.26 12.61 1.64
C GLY A 154 -3.16 11.54 2.73
N ASP A 155 -3.92 11.71 3.82
CA ASP A 155 -3.99 10.75 4.93
C ASP A 155 -4.54 9.40 4.48
N ASP A 156 -5.56 9.37 3.64
CA ASP A 156 -6.14 8.13 3.15
C ASP A 156 -5.21 7.43 2.14
N ARG A 157 -4.49 8.19 1.33
CA ARG A 157 -3.43 7.66 0.47
C ARG A 157 -2.30 7.01 1.28
N ILE A 158 -1.89 7.62 2.41
CA ILE A 158 -0.91 7.03 3.33
C ILE A 158 -1.44 5.76 4.01
N LYS A 159 -2.72 5.73 4.40
CA LYS A 159 -3.35 4.53 4.94
C LYS A 159 -3.38 3.41 3.89
N ASN A 160 -3.78 3.73 2.66
CA ASN A 160 -3.78 2.80 1.54
C ASN A 160 -2.38 2.27 1.22
N LEU A 161 -1.34 3.11 1.28
CA LEU A 161 0.05 2.69 1.13
C LEU A 161 0.45 1.64 2.18
N LYS A 162 0.14 1.90 3.45
CA LYS A 162 0.44 0.96 4.55
C LYS A 162 -0.27 -0.36 4.38
N LEU A 163 -1.55 -0.32 4.03
CA LEU A 163 -2.36 -1.51 3.78
C LEU A 163 -1.84 -2.30 2.58
N GLY A 164 -1.65 -1.65 1.44
CA GLY A 164 -1.14 -2.28 0.21
C GLY A 164 0.23 -2.91 0.41
N MET A 165 1.16 -2.21 1.03
CA MET A 165 2.48 -2.76 1.37
C MET A 165 2.41 -3.98 2.29
N HIS A 166 1.44 -4.02 3.21
CA HIS A 166 1.26 -5.18 4.09
C HIS A 166 0.72 -6.39 3.31
N LEU A 167 -0.27 -6.18 2.47
CA LEU A 167 -0.86 -7.23 1.64
C LEU A 167 0.13 -7.78 0.61
N LEU A 168 0.93 -6.92 -0.02
CA LEU A 168 1.97 -7.32 -0.98
C LEU A 168 3.12 -8.12 -0.35
N ARG A 169 3.41 -7.95 0.94
CA ARG A 169 4.45 -8.74 1.63
C ARG A 169 4.19 -10.25 1.61
N GLY A 170 2.93 -10.66 1.47
CA GLY A 170 2.54 -12.07 1.33
C GLY A 170 2.80 -12.60 -0.09
N ASN A 171 2.85 -11.74 -1.09
CA ASN A 171 3.05 -12.05 -2.49
C ASN A 171 4.49 -11.73 -2.91
N GLN A 172 5.19 -12.72 -3.41
CA GLN A 172 6.60 -12.73 -3.76
C GLN A 172 7.11 -11.46 -4.47
N GLY A 173 7.64 -10.48 -3.69
CA GLY A 173 8.51 -9.43 -4.23
C GLY A 173 7.84 -8.35 -5.08
N GLY A 174 6.61 -7.96 -4.78
CA GLY A 174 5.91 -6.87 -5.49
C GLY A 174 6.49 -5.48 -5.19
N VAL A 175 6.38 -4.59 -6.16
CA VAL A 175 6.72 -3.17 -6.03
C VAL A 175 5.42 -2.36 -5.90
N MET A 176 5.40 -1.43 -4.94
CA MET A 176 4.34 -0.42 -4.82
C MET A 176 4.84 0.89 -5.41
N VAL A 177 4.11 1.43 -6.36
CA VAL A 177 4.36 2.77 -6.94
C VAL A 177 3.43 3.76 -6.24
N PHE A 178 4.02 4.81 -5.71
CA PHE A 178 3.30 5.93 -5.12
C PHE A 178 3.58 7.18 -5.96
N ASP A 179 2.74 7.43 -6.95
CA ASP A 179 2.86 8.61 -7.81
C ASP A 179 2.24 9.83 -7.13
N GLU A 180 2.72 11.03 -7.49
CA GLU A 180 2.28 12.31 -6.88
C GLU A 180 2.32 12.25 -5.34
N ALA A 181 3.45 11.75 -4.81
CA ALA A 181 3.59 11.55 -3.38
C ALA A 181 3.62 12.88 -2.59
N ASP A 182 4.04 13.95 -3.21
CA ASP A 182 4.04 15.33 -2.67
C ASP A 182 2.63 15.76 -2.25
N ASP A 183 1.60 15.48 -3.05
CA ASP A 183 0.21 15.83 -2.72
C ASP A 183 -0.28 15.19 -1.41
N ALA A 184 0.31 14.06 -1.04
CA ALA A 184 -0.05 13.38 0.21
C ALA A 184 0.56 14.02 1.47
N PHE A 185 1.54 14.92 1.28
CA PHE A 185 2.26 15.56 2.38
C PHE A 185 2.00 17.08 2.46
N ASP A 186 1.35 17.68 1.45
CA ASP A 186 1.06 19.11 1.40
C ASP A 186 -0.15 19.55 2.25
N GLY A 187 -0.76 18.65 3.00
CA GLY A 187 -1.97 18.86 3.81
C GLY A 187 -1.74 19.11 5.31
N GLY A 188 -0.54 19.56 5.73
CA GLY A 188 -0.20 19.87 7.12
C GLY A 188 -0.20 21.36 7.44
#